data_b9c7cb532b621f9c9ee36b1e309b84dd
#
_entry.id   b9c7cb532b621f9c9ee36b1e309b84dd
#
_cell.length_a   1.000
_cell.length_b   1.000
_cell.length_c   1.000
_cell.angle_alpha   90.00
_cell.angle_beta   90.00
_cell.angle_gamma   90.00
#
_symmetry.space_group_name_H-M   'P 1'
#
loop_
_entity.id
_entity.type
_entity.pdbx_description
1 polymer ?
#
loop_
_entity_poly.entity_id
_entity_poly.type
_entity_poly.pdbx_seq_one_letter_code
_entity_poly.pdbx_strand_id
1 'polypeptide(L)'
;MINKILAITAGLLTAMALTACGKDPELTQFREEIDAFCTEISDIDTSINNVDAESDNAADELLGYLDQLDQDFQNFAALDFPTEFDYLESMADEASEYMTTAVQSYHDAFSNGGYNQLTADYAKENYARAYKRIQIIITFLHGEQPEDVNLTTEEATEEASAAE
;
A
#
# COMPACT_ATOMS: atom_id res chain seq x y z
N MET A 1 -12.02 12.29 -18.31
CA MET A 1 -11.99 10.85 -17.95
C MET A 1 -11.26 10.59 -16.63
N ILE A 2 -10.27 11.39 -16.28
CA ILE A 2 -9.46 11.31 -15.05
C ILE A 2 -10.30 11.49 -13.77
N ASN A 3 -11.38 12.30 -13.81
CA ASN A 3 -12.24 12.55 -12.63
C ASN A 3 -12.88 11.30 -11.98
N LYS A 4 -12.81 10.11 -12.62
CA LYS A 4 -13.31 8.86 -12.03
C LYS A 4 -12.22 8.05 -11.33
N ILE A 5 -10.95 8.39 -11.53
CA ILE A 5 -9.80 7.68 -10.96
C ILE A 5 -9.49 8.20 -9.56
N LEU A 6 -9.69 9.49 -9.36
CA LEU A 6 -9.35 10.23 -8.13
C LEU A 6 -10.24 9.97 -6.91
N ALA A 7 -11.22 9.07 -6.99
CA ALA A 7 -11.98 8.64 -5.81
C ALA A 7 -11.23 7.51 -5.05
N ILE A 8 -9.95 7.71 -4.78
CA ILE A 8 -9.21 6.90 -3.84
C ILE A 8 -9.46 7.54 -2.47
N THR A 9 -10.39 6.97 -1.73
CA THR A 9 -10.56 7.34 -0.33
C THR A 9 -9.39 6.75 0.45
N ALA A 10 -8.31 7.51 0.58
CA ALA A 10 -7.28 7.25 1.57
C ALA A 10 -7.97 7.23 2.95
N GLY A 11 -8.07 6.06 3.54
CA GLY A 11 -8.49 5.95 4.92
C GLY A 11 -7.44 6.66 5.77
N LEU A 12 -7.89 7.67 6.51
CA LEU A 12 -7.08 8.48 7.40
C LEU A 12 -6.28 7.58 8.35
N LEU A 13 -4.99 7.36 8.04
CA LEU A 13 -4.06 6.77 8.98
C LEU A 13 -3.77 7.85 10.04
N THR A 14 -4.56 7.84 11.10
CA THR A 14 -4.28 8.70 12.25
C THR A 14 -3.03 8.18 12.93
N ALA A 15 -1.91 8.91 12.81
CA ALA A 15 -0.72 8.70 13.61
C ALA A 15 -1.10 8.84 15.09
N MET A 16 -1.29 7.71 15.76
CA MET A 16 -1.48 7.68 17.21
C MET A 16 -0.10 7.49 17.86
N ALA A 17 0.25 8.42 18.73
CA ALA A 17 1.45 8.32 19.52
C ALA A 17 1.46 6.98 20.29
N LEU A 18 2.34 6.07 19.88
CA LEU A 18 2.60 4.80 20.54
C LEU A 18 3.28 5.08 21.89
N THR A 19 2.51 5.36 22.91
CA THR A 19 3.01 5.50 24.28
C THR A 19 3.19 4.13 24.92
N ALA A 20 4.25 3.42 24.53
CA ALA A 20 4.71 2.27 25.28
C ALA A 20 6.04 2.60 25.95
N CYS A 21 6.01 2.52 27.26
CA CYS A 21 7.13 2.78 28.16
C CYS A 21 8.09 1.57 28.14
N GLY A 22 8.95 1.50 27.13
CA GLY A 22 10.04 0.53 27.04
C GLY A 22 11.27 1.20 26.45
N LYS A 23 12.40 1.09 27.14
CA LYS A 23 13.68 1.71 26.75
C LYS A 23 14.45 0.84 25.73
N ASP A 24 13.74 0.16 24.81
CA ASP A 24 14.40 -0.57 23.76
C ASP A 24 14.68 0.39 22.58
N PRO A 25 15.96 0.66 22.28
CA PRO A 25 16.30 1.57 21.19
C PRO A 25 15.86 1.08 19.83
N GLU A 26 15.88 -0.24 19.58
CA GLU A 26 15.48 -0.87 18.34
C GLU A 26 13.98 -0.66 18.10
N LEU A 27 13.17 -0.94 19.09
CA LEU A 27 11.72 -0.71 19.02
C LEU A 27 11.37 0.78 18.87
N THR A 28 12.16 1.66 19.48
CA THR A 28 11.95 3.11 19.33
C THR A 28 12.23 3.56 17.90
N GLN A 29 13.36 3.13 17.34
CA GLN A 29 13.74 3.43 15.96
C GLN A 29 12.70 2.89 14.97
N PHE A 30 12.30 1.63 15.12
CA PHE A 30 11.29 1.02 14.28
C PHE A 30 9.97 1.80 14.27
N ARG A 31 9.52 2.28 15.43
CA ARG A 31 8.31 3.14 15.51
C ARG A 31 8.48 4.47 14.79
N GLU A 32 9.65 5.10 14.92
CA GLU A 32 9.94 6.35 14.19
C GLU A 32 9.91 6.13 12.68
N GLU A 33 10.40 4.98 12.19
CA GLU A 33 10.37 4.60 10.77
C GLU A 33 8.92 4.34 10.28
N ILE A 34 8.09 3.69 11.10
CA ILE A 34 6.66 3.51 10.80
C ILE A 34 5.92 4.85 10.75
N ASP A 35 6.15 5.74 11.72
CA ASP A 35 5.53 7.07 11.76
C ASP A 35 5.96 7.92 10.55
N ALA A 36 7.22 7.83 10.14
CA ALA A 36 7.73 8.49 8.93
C ALA A 36 7.01 7.96 7.68
N PHE A 37 6.95 6.64 7.50
CA PHE A 37 6.24 6.01 6.39
C PHE A 37 4.76 6.44 6.34
N CYS A 38 4.05 6.40 7.46
CA CYS A 38 2.64 6.84 7.52
C CYS A 38 2.47 8.31 7.11
N THR A 39 3.42 9.16 7.47
CA THR A 39 3.42 10.58 7.10
C THR A 39 3.64 10.75 5.60
N GLU A 40 4.66 10.08 5.04
CA GLU A 40 5.02 10.16 3.62
C GLU A 40 3.86 9.70 2.73
N ILE A 41 3.26 8.54 3.01
CA ILE A 41 2.11 8.06 2.21
C ILE A 41 0.88 8.99 2.33
N SER A 42 0.64 9.60 3.50
CA SER A 42 -0.44 10.57 3.69
C SER A 42 -0.23 11.84 2.86
N ASP A 43 1.01 12.32 2.77
CA ASP A 43 1.37 13.50 1.99
C ASP A 43 1.26 13.21 0.48
N ILE A 44 1.67 12.02 0.03
CA ILE A 44 1.52 11.57 -1.35
C ILE A 44 0.04 11.42 -1.70
N ASP A 45 -0.76 10.78 -0.86
CA ASP A 45 -2.22 10.67 -1.07
C ASP A 45 -2.89 12.04 -1.18
N THR A 46 -2.47 12.98 -0.35
CA THR A 46 -2.93 14.38 -0.44
C THR A 46 -2.56 15.00 -1.77
N SER A 47 -1.33 14.75 -2.25
CA SER A 47 -0.85 15.25 -3.54
C SER A 47 -1.62 14.64 -4.71
N ILE A 48 -1.87 13.33 -4.69
CA ILE A 48 -2.69 12.62 -5.68
C ILE A 48 -4.11 13.20 -5.75
N ASN A 49 -4.73 13.46 -4.59
CA ASN A 49 -6.08 14.02 -4.53
C ASN A 49 -6.15 15.48 -5.01
N ASN A 50 -5.04 16.20 -5.02
CA ASN A 50 -4.94 17.59 -5.47
C ASN A 50 -4.51 17.72 -6.95
N VAL A 51 -4.24 16.62 -7.67
CA VAL A 51 -3.93 16.67 -9.11
C VAL A 51 -5.10 17.29 -9.87
N ASP A 52 -4.83 18.34 -10.64
CA ASP A 52 -5.84 18.96 -11.50
C ASP A 52 -6.11 18.06 -12.72
N ALA A 53 -7.22 17.35 -12.65
CA ALA A 53 -7.63 16.39 -13.70
C ALA A 53 -7.88 17.02 -15.08
N GLU A 54 -7.97 18.36 -15.18
CA GLU A 54 -8.11 19.09 -16.43
C GLU A 54 -6.78 19.58 -16.98
N SER A 55 -5.68 19.43 -16.22
CA SER A 55 -4.33 19.79 -16.67
C SER A 55 -3.84 18.84 -17.76
N ASP A 56 -3.10 19.37 -18.73
CA ASP A 56 -2.45 18.60 -19.78
C ASP A 56 -1.43 17.59 -19.21
N ASN A 57 -0.89 17.86 -18.01
CA ASN A 57 0.11 17.03 -17.32
C ASN A 57 -0.49 16.14 -16.23
N ALA A 58 -1.82 16.10 -16.07
CA ALA A 58 -2.47 15.39 -14.96
C ALA A 58 -2.07 13.91 -14.86
N ALA A 59 -1.91 13.24 -15.99
CA ALA A 59 -1.49 11.83 -16.01
C ALA A 59 -0.03 11.68 -15.54
N ASP A 60 0.87 12.52 -16.01
CA ASP A 60 2.29 12.47 -15.64
C ASP A 60 2.49 12.81 -14.15
N GLU A 61 1.75 13.78 -13.62
CA GLU A 61 1.77 14.12 -12.20
C GLU A 61 1.26 12.96 -11.33
N LEU A 62 0.12 12.35 -11.71
CA LEU A 62 -0.44 11.22 -11.03
C LEU A 62 0.54 10.04 -11.00
N LEU A 63 1.11 9.67 -12.15
CA LEU A 63 2.06 8.58 -12.27
C LEU A 63 3.33 8.85 -11.45
N GLY A 64 3.83 10.09 -11.44
CA GLY A 64 4.97 10.48 -10.62
C GLY A 64 4.74 10.34 -9.11
N TYR A 65 3.54 10.62 -8.60
CA TYR A 65 3.18 10.36 -7.20
C TYR A 65 3.00 8.88 -6.90
N LEU A 66 2.45 8.11 -7.84
CA LEU A 66 2.33 6.66 -7.71
C LEU A 66 3.70 5.99 -7.67
N ASP A 67 4.68 6.45 -8.46
CA ASP A 67 6.06 5.96 -8.42
C ASP A 67 6.73 6.23 -7.05
N GLN A 68 6.48 7.40 -6.45
CA GLN A 68 6.97 7.70 -5.10
C GLN A 68 6.34 6.76 -4.07
N LEU A 69 5.03 6.54 -4.18
CA LEU A 69 4.30 5.64 -3.29
C LEU A 69 4.83 4.20 -3.37
N ASP A 70 5.11 3.69 -4.59
CA ASP A 70 5.73 2.37 -4.77
C ASP A 70 7.09 2.29 -4.07
N GLN A 71 7.91 3.34 -4.21
CA GLN A 71 9.20 3.39 -3.53
C GLN A 71 9.07 3.37 -2.00
N ASP A 72 8.08 4.09 -1.44
CA ASP A 72 7.86 4.11 0.01
C ASP A 72 7.38 2.75 0.52
N PHE A 73 6.52 2.04 -0.22
CA PHE A 73 6.12 0.68 0.11
C PHE A 73 7.28 -0.31 0.05
N GLN A 74 8.19 -0.18 -0.93
CA GLN A 74 9.41 -0.99 -1.00
C GLN A 74 10.36 -0.70 0.17
N ASN A 75 10.52 0.57 0.54
CA ASN A 75 11.34 0.96 1.70
C ASN A 75 10.74 0.40 2.99
N PHE A 76 9.42 0.44 3.15
CA PHE A 76 8.72 -0.11 4.30
C PHE A 76 8.91 -1.64 4.40
N ALA A 77 8.78 -2.38 3.31
CA ALA A 77 9.00 -3.83 3.27
C ALA A 77 10.46 -4.21 3.57
N ALA A 78 11.40 -3.30 3.33
CA ALA A 78 12.83 -3.50 3.61
C ALA A 78 13.24 -3.13 5.05
N LEU A 79 12.33 -2.70 5.92
CA LEU A 79 12.62 -2.42 7.31
C LEU A 79 12.96 -3.72 8.07
N ASP A 80 13.90 -3.62 9.02
CA ASP A 80 14.17 -4.70 9.97
C ASP A 80 13.06 -4.70 11.05
N PHE A 81 12.14 -5.66 10.98
CA PHE A 81 11.09 -5.81 11.97
C PHE A 81 11.67 -6.38 13.28
N PRO A 82 11.39 -5.77 14.45
CA PRO A 82 11.78 -6.36 15.73
C PRO A 82 11.18 -7.77 15.90
N THR A 83 11.90 -8.66 16.61
CA THR A 83 11.50 -10.07 16.78
C THR A 83 10.05 -10.27 17.23
N GLU A 84 9.49 -9.31 17.98
CA GLU A 84 8.10 -9.36 18.41
C GLU A 84 7.09 -9.09 17.28
N PHE A 85 7.54 -8.55 16.14
CA PHE A 85 6.75 -8.20 14.96
C PHE A 85 7.23 -8.88 13.67
N ASP A 86 8.20 -9.81 13.74
CA ASP A 86 8.76 -10.50 12.57
C ASP A 86 7.69 -11.24 11.73
N TYR A 87 6.60 -11.67 12.37
CA TYR A 87 5.46 -12.28 11.69
C TYR A 87 4.71 -11.33 10.74
N LEU A 88 4.97 -10.03 10.77
CA LEU A 88 4.39 -9.02 9.89
C LEU A 88 5.22 -8.77 8.62
N GLU A 89 6.49 -9.22 8.57
CA GLU A 89 7.37 -9.00 7.42
C GLU A 89 6.76 -9.51 6.11
N SER A 90 6.24 -10.73 6.10
CA SER A 90 5.62 -11.29 4.90
C SER A 90 4.42 -10.47 4.41
N MET A 91 3.69 -9.85 5.32
CA MET A 91 2.57 -8.96 4.97
C MET A 91 3.04 -7.62 4.43
N ALA A 92 4.19 -7.12 4.89
CA ALA A 92 4.84 -5.93 4.35
C ALA A 92 5.34 -6.19 2.92
N ASP A 93 5.96 -7.36 2.67
CA ASP A 93 6.35 -7.81 1.33
C ASP A 93 5.15 -7.87 0.38
N GLU A 94 4.04 -8.53 0.80
CA GLU A 94 2.81 -8.58 0.01
C GLU A 94 2.26 -7.18 -0.30
N ALA A 95 2.30 -6.26 0.67
CA ALA A 95 1.85 -4.89 0.46
C ALA A 95 2.67 -4.19 -0.64
N SER A 96 4.00 -4.35 -0.60
CA SER A 96 4.93 -3.81 -1.59
C SER A 96 4.70 -4.43 -2.98
N GLU A 97 4.53 -5.74 -3.08
CA GLU A 97 4.24 -6.43 -4.35
C GLU A 97 2.92 -5.96 -4.99
N TYR A 98 1.86 -5.79 -4.17
CA TYR A 98 0.59 -5.25 -4.66
C TYR A 98 0.73 -3.80 -5.11
N MET A 99 1.50 -2.96 -4.40
CA MET A 99 1.71 -1.58 -4.80
C MET A 99 2.50 -1.50 -6.11
N THR A 100 3.60 -2.25 -6.25
CA THR A 100 4.36 -2.33 -7.50
C THR A 100 3.48 -2.77 -8.67
N THR A 101 2.65 -3.80 -8.47
CA THR A 101 1.70 -4.26 -9.50
C THR A 101 0.68 -3.18 -9.86
N ALA A 102 0.17 -2.45 -8.87
CA ALA A 102 -0.77 -1.35 -9.08
C ALA A 102 -0.14 -0.24 -9.93
N VAL A 103 1.05 0.20 -9.55
CA VAL A 103 1.75 1.31 -10.23
C VAL A 103 2.11 0.94 -11.66
N GLN A 104 2.67 -0.25 -11.89
CA GLN A 104 2.93 -0.74 -13.25
C GLN A 104 1.66 -0.78 -14.10
N SER A 105 0.54 -1.25 -13.53
CA SER A 105 -0.73 -1.32 -14.24
C SER A 105 -1.29 0.08 -14.53
N TYR A 106 -1.08 1.08 -13.65
CA TYR A 106 -1.44 2.47 -13.96
C TYR A 106 -0.60 3.02 -15.09
N HIS A 107 0.73 2.80 -15.11
CA HIS A 107 1.57 3.17 -16.25
C HIS A 107 1.07 2.54 -17.56
N ASP A 108 0.74 1.26 -17.54
CA ASP A 108 0.18 0.56 -18.70
C ASP A 108 -1.17 1.13 -19.15
N ALA A 109 -2.03 1.53 -18.20
CA ALA A 109 -3.32 2.11 -18.50
C ALA A 109 -3.23 3.44 -19.25
N PHE A 110 -2.15 4.20 -19.04
CA PHE A 110 -1.92 5.49 -19.70
C PHE A 110 -0.97 5.42 -20.92
N SER A 111 -0.24 4.30 -21.14
CA SER A 111 0.90 4.27 -22.08
C SER A 111 0.52 4.05 -23.54
N ASN A 112 -0.49 3.46 -23.97
CA ASN A 112 -0.65 2.99 -25.35
C ASN A 112 -1.55 3.88 -26.26
N GLY A 113 -1.40 5.20 -26.18
CA GLY A 113 -2.11 6.13 -27.06
C GLY A 113 -3.59 6.28 -26.73
N GLY A 114 -4.02 5.84 -25.56
CA GLY A 114 -5.36 5.99 -25.01
C GLY A 114 -5.50 5.33 -23.67
N TYR A 115 -6.35 5.89 -22.81
CA TYR A 115 -6.63 5.36 -21.48
C TYR A 115 -7.34 4.01 -21.52
N ASN A 116 -6.76 2.99 -20.87
CA ASN A 116 -7.36 1.66 -20.74
C ASN A 116 -8.03 1.49 -19.37
N GLN A 117 -9.36 1.55 -19.38
CA GLN A 117 -10.17 1.45 -18.15
C GLN A 117 -10.00 0.09 -17.44
N LEU A 118 -9.93 -1.02 -18.18
CA LEU A 118 -9.82 -2.36 -17.57
C LEU A 118 -8.50 -2.52 -16.83
N THR A 119 -7.39 -2.04 -17.41
CA THR A 119 -6.07 -2.06 -16.78
C THR A 119 -6.03 -1.14 -15.57
N ALA A 120 -6.69 0.02 -15.63
CA ALA A 120 -6.79 0.94 -14.49
C ALA A 120 -7.67 0.36 -13.36
N ASP A 121 -8.72 -0.37 -13.66
CA ASP A 121 -9.55 -1.05 -12.65
C ASP A 121 -8.74 -2.15 -11.93
N TYR A 122 -7.93 -2.91 -12.66
CA TYR A 122 -7.00 -3.88 -12.07
C TYR A 122 -5.92 -3.21 -11.20
N ALA A 123 -5.36 -2.09 -11.66
CA ALA A 123 -4.44 -1.27 -10.85
C ALA A 123 -5.07 -0.85 -9.53
N LYS A 124 -6.30 -0.33 -9.58
CA LYS A 124 -7.05 0.10 -8.39
C LYS A 124 -7.30 -1.04 -7.39
N GLU A 125 -7.58 -2.25 -7.87
CA GLU A 125 -7.75 -3.41 -6.99
C GLU A 125 -6.45 -3.75 -6.24
N ASN A 126 -5.32 -3.78 -6.93
CA ASN A 126 -4.03 -4.04 -6.30
C ASN A 126 -3.62 -2.92 -5.33
N TYR A 127 -3.84 -1.66 -5.69
CA TYR A 127 -3.68 -0.52 -4.79
C TYR A 127 -4.47 -0.70 -3.48
N ALA A 128 -5.75 -1.05 -3.58
CA ALA A 128 -6.59 -1.29 -2.41
C ALA A 128 -6.09 -2.47 -1.56
N ARG A 129 -5.56 -3.53 -2.19
CA ARG A 129 -4.95 -4.67 -1.48
C ARG A 129 -3.70 -4.26 -0.72
N ALA A 130 -2.82 -3.47 -1.34
CA ALA A 130 -1.62 -2.94 -0.70
C ALA A 130 -1.96 -2.15 0.57
N TYR A 131 -2.86 -1.18 0.46
CA TYR A 131 -3.30 -0.37 1.61
C TYR A 131 -3.97 -1.20 2.71
N LYS A 132 -4.75 -2.21 2.33
CA LYS A 132 -5.36 -3.11 3.31
C LYS A 132 -4.30 -3.84 4.14
N ARG A 133 -3.19 -4.29 3.53
CA ARG A 133 -2.09 -4.94 4.25
C ARG A 133 -1.44 -3.98 5.24
N ILE A 134 -1.14 -2.76 4.81
CA ILE A 134 -0.58 -1.72 5.69
C ILE A 134 -1.52 -1.42 6.87
N GLN A 135 -2.81 -1.26 6.63
CA GLN A 135 -3.78 -1.02 7.71
C GLN A 135 -3.78 -2.15 8.74
N ILE A 136 -3.70 -3.40 8.30
CA ILE A 136 -3.61 -4.56 9.18
C ILE A 136 -2.32 -4.51 10.01
N ILE A 137 -1.17 -4.26 9.36
CA ILE A 137 0.13 -4.13 10.05
C ILE A 137 0.05 -3.04 11.12
N ILE A 138 -0.41 -1.85 10.78
CA ILE A 138 -0.54 -0.73 11.71
C ILE A 138 -1.47 -1.09 12.89
N THR A 139 -2.57 -1.78 12.64
CA THR A 139 -3.50 -2.24 13.68
C THR A 139 -2.79 -3.19 14.67
N PHE A 140 -2.02 -4.15 14.17
CA PHE A 140 -1.23 -5.04 15.04
C PHE A 140 -0.14 -4.29 15.83
N LEU A 141 0.55 -3.34 15.20
CA LEU A 141 1.57 -2.53 15.87
C LEU A 141 0.99 -1.66 17.00
N HIS A 142 -0.29 -1.31 16.91
CA HIS A 142 -1.02 -0.64 17.99
C HIS A 142 -1.51 -1.59 19.08
N GLY A 143 -1.28 -2.89 18.96
CA GLY A 143 -1.76 -3.91 19.90
C GLY A 143 -3.25 -4.21 19.78
N GLU A 144 -3.87 -3.80 18.70
CA GLU A 144 -5.26 -4.06 18.38
C GLU A 144 -5.38 -5.32 17.50
N GLN A 145 -6.54 -5.99 17.56
CA GLN A 145 -6.85 -7.06 16.62
C GLN A 145 -7.72 -6.49 15.50
N PRO A 146 -7.35 -6.67 14.22
CA PRO A 146 -8.17 -6.18 13.13
C PRO A 146 -9.53 -6.89 13.14
N GLU A 147 -10.61 -6.11 13.19
CA GLU A 147 -11.96 -6.62 13.04
C GLU A 147 -12.14 -7.16 11.61
N ASP A 148 -12.53 -8.43 11.47
CA ASP A 148 -12.86 -9.09 10.19
C ASP A 148 -11.73 -9.27 9.16
N VAL A 149 -10.52 -9.60 9.60
CA VAL A 149 -9.49 -10.08 8.67
C VAL A 149 -9.62 -11.59 8.48
N ASN A 150 -10.37 -12.01 7.46
CA ASN A 150 -10.18 -13.34 6.87
C ASN A 150 -8.83 -13.33 6.16
N LEU A 151 -7.79 -13.76 6.87
CA LEU A 151 -6.51 -14.13 6.28
C LEU A 151 -6.71 -15.46 5.53
N THR A 152 -7.43 -15.43 4.42
CA THR A 152 -7.34 -16.50 3.44
C THR A 152 -6.01 -16.31 2.74
N THR A 153 -4.98 -16.97 3.26
CA THR A 153 -3.86 -17.39 2.46
C THR A 153 -4.46 -18.15 1.28
N GLU A 154 -4.41 -17.60 0.09
CA GLU A 154 -4.60 -18.36 -1.14
C GLU A 154 -3.36 -19.24 -1.32
N GLU A 155 -3.21 -20.24 -0.44
CA GLU A 155 -2.37 -21.40 -0.74
C GLU A 155 -3.06 -22.17 -1.87
N ALA A 156 -2.35 -22.20 -2.98
CA ALA A 156 -2.57 -23.00 -4.15
C ALA A 156 -3.30 -24.33 -3.87
N THR A 157 -4.55 -24.44 -4.32
CA THR A 157 -5.16 -25.72 -4.63
C THR A 157 -4.95 -26.02 -6.11
N GLU A 158 -3.70 -26.19 -6.53
CA GLU A 158 -3.34 -27.01 -7.68
C GLU A 158 -2.91 -28.36 -7.13
N GLU A 159 -3.87 -29.27 -7.02
CA GLU A 159 -3.67 -30.72 -7.23
C GLU A 159 -4.99 -31.44 -6.94
N ALA A 160 -5.71 -31.75 -7.97
CA ALA A 160 -6.43 -33.02 -8.13
C ALA A 160 -7.39 -32.98 -9.34
N SER A 161 -6.85 -33.14 -10.53
CA SER A 161 -7.60 -33.76 -11.64
C SER A 161 -6.64 -34.38 -12.65
N ALA A 162 -6.03 -35.48 -12.24
CA ALA A 162 -5.42 -36.40 -13.17
C ALA A 162 -5.59 -37.82 -12.59
N ALA A 163 -6.78 -38.41 -12.76
CA ALA A 163 -7.01 -39.84 -12.78
C ALA A 163 -8.53 -40.13 -12.93
N GLU A 164 -9.03 -40.21 -14.17
CA GLU A 164 -9.85 -41.33 -14.68
C GLU A 164 -10.15 -41.08 -16.15
#